data_639a70a3a29cff44583b0d6d59b4a3bd
#
_entry.id   639a70a3a29cff44583b0d6d59b4a3bd
#
_cell.length_a   1.000
_cell.length_b   1.000
_cell.length_c   1.000
_cell.angle_alpha   90.00
_cell.angle_beta   90.00
_cell.angle_gamma   90.00
#
_symmetry.space_group_name_H-M   'P 1'
#
loop_
_entity.id
_entity.type
_entity.pdbx_description
1 polymer ?
#
loop_
_entity_poly.entity_id
_entity_poly.type
_entity_poly.pdbx_seq_one_letter_code
_entity_poly.pdbx_strand_id
1 'polypeptide(L)'
;RAAFGLVIGTLLLACAPEAEPPGPGPAPSAVIEPDHVLTSESENIHDKFSSAIPPVLTVRSGAVIEAHTLEATGGQLSIDSTVEDLDAVDFDRIHALTGPVFVEGADPGDILAVTLLELEPGDWGWTGVWPDFGFLEGDIARTDLKTYAIDKASNTVEFAPGIRIPLRPFAGVMGVAPATDEMLSTIPPRANGGNLDDPHLVAGTTVYFPVFVEGALFSIGDTHAVQGLGEVGGSAVAAPMRIEYRVEVLEGRRPIPEPQYETDAYYATTGFAPTIDEAARKATRYMLDHIEATYDMSRSDATMLCSLACDLRIAEVYPS
;
A
#
# COMPACT_ATOMS: atom_id res chain seq x y z
N ARG A 1 -27.53 -53.89 39.63
CA ARG A 1 -28.55 -52.81 39.50
C ARG A 1 -27.85 -51.65 38.83
N ALA A 2 -28.10 -51.47 37.54
CA ALA A 2 -27.61 -50.37 36.76
C ALA A 2 -28.62 -49.20 36.84
N ALA A 3 -28.18 -48.03 37.17
CA ALA A 3 -28.97 -46.79 37.13
C ALA A 3 -28.71 -46.11 35.79
N PHE A 4 -29.73 -46.02 34.96
CA PHE A 4 -29.74 -45.20 33.73
C PHE A 4 -30.02 -43.76 34.13
N GLY A 5 -29.06 -42.88 33.89
CA GLY A 5 -29.25 -41.42 33.97
C GLY A 5 -29.80 -40.88 32.65
N LEU A 6 -30.97 -40.32 32.69
CA LEU A 6 -31.65 -39.67 31.59
C LEU A 6 -31.02 -38.24 31.39
N VAL A 7 -30.29 -38.05 30.28
CA VAL A 7 -29.80 -36.72 29.86
C VAL A 7 -30.90 -36.08 29.04
N ILE A 8 -31.55 -35.05 29.63
CA ILE A 8 -32.48 -34.16 28.92
C ILE A 8 -31.65 -33.10 28.20
N GLY A 9 -31.47 -33.24 26.89
CA GLY A 9 -30.90 -32.24 26.02
C GLY A 9 -31.92 -31.13 25.76
N THR A 10 -31.67 -29.94 26.31
CA THR A 10 -32.46 -28.74 25.98
C THR A 10 -32.02 -28.22 24.63
N LEU A 11 -32.89 -28.34 23.62
CA LEU A 11 -32.69 -27.76 22.30
C LEU A 11 -33.02 -26.25 22.38
N LEU A 12 -31.98 -25.41 22.43
CA LEU A 12 -32.16 -23.95 22.27
C LEU A 12 -32.30 -23.65 20.77
N LEU A 13 -33.52 -23.39 20.31
CA LEU A 13 -33.76 -22.76 19.02
C LEU A 13 -33.32 -21.28 19.16
N ALA A 14 -32.12 -20.96 18.69
CA ALA A 14 -31.72 -19.60 18.47
C ALA A 14 -32.42 -19.10 17.20
N CYS A 15 -33.41 -18.21 17.33
CA CYS A 15 -33.88 -17.40 16.21
C CYS A 15 -32.71 -16.51 15.80
N ALA A 16 -32.14 -16.76 14.61
CA ALA A 16 -31.24 -15.78 14.00
C ALA A 16 -32.04 -14.48 13.78
N PRO A 17 -31.53 -13.30 14.13
CA PRO A 17 -32.20 -12.06 13.76
C PRO A 17 -32.29 -12.04 12.22
N GLU A 18 -33.47 -11.68 11.73
CA GLU A 18 -33.71 -11.41 10.33
C GLU A 18 -32.67 -10.37 9.86
N ALA A 19 -31.89 -10.68 8.83
CA ALA A 19 -30.91 -9.74 8.29
C ALA A 19 -31.68 -8.49 7.84
N GLU A 20 -31.35 -7.34 8.39
CA GLU A 20 -31.89 -6.07 7.89
C GLU A 20 -31.57 -5.99 6.37
N PRO A 21 -32.53 -5.53 5.56
CA PRO A 21 -32.27 -5.31 4.14
C PRO A 21 -31.06 -4.35 4.03
N PRO A 22 -30.16 -4.58 3.06
CA PRO A 22 -29.03 -3.70 2.86
C PRO A 22 -29.56 -2.27 2.71
N GLY A 23 -29.07 -1.37 3.56
CA GLY A 23 -29.35 0.06 3.45
C GLY A 23 -29.02 0.56 2.04
N PRO A 24 -29.59 1.70 1.59
CA PRO A 24 -29.22 2.26 0.30
C PRO A 24 -27.70 2.35 0.25
N GLY A 25 -27.12 1.77 -0.81
CA GLY A 25 -25.68 1.84 -1.03
C GLY A 25 -25.21 3.29 -0.96
N PRO A 26 -23.93 3.54 -0.64
CA PRO A 26 -23.39 4.88 -0.58
C PRO A 26 -23.79 5.63 -1.86
N ALA A 27 -24.24 6.87 -1.68
CA ALA A 27 -24.54 7.74 -2.81
C ALA A 27 -23.31 7.77 -3.75
N PRO A 28 -23.49 7.76 -5.07
CA PRO A 28 -22.36 7.84 -5.98
C PRO A 28 -21.52 9.06 -5.58
N SER A 29 -20.27 8.83 -5.26
CA SER A 29 -19.30 9.89 -5.00
C SER A 29 -19.36 10.83 -6.22
N ALA A 30 -19.42 12.14 -5.97
CA ALA A 30 -19.32 13.11 -7.06
C ALA A 30 -18.05 12.77 -7.86
N VAL A 31 -18.16 12.60 -9.16
CA VAL A 31 -17.02 12.42 -10.06
C VAL A 31 -16.17 13.69 -9.89
N ILE A 32 -15.02 13.54 -9.29
CA ILE A 32 -14.05 14.63 -9.15
C ILE A 32 -13.23 14.58 -10.44
N GLU A 33 -13.31 15.61 -11.28
CA GLU A 33 -12.45 15.69 -12.45
C GLU A 33 -11.02 16.00 -11.96
N PRO A 34 -9.99 15.26 -12.43
CA PRO A 34 -8.60 15.53 -12.06
C PRO A 34 -8.15 16.88 -12.63
N ASP A 35 -7.40 17.66 -11.83
CA ASP A 35 -6.80 18.93 -12.28
C ASP A 35 -5.64 18.69 -13.25
N HIS A 36 -4.96 17.54 -13.12
CA HIS A 36 -3.77 17.16 -13.87
C HIS A 36 -3.79 15.68 -14.21
N VAL A 37 -3.17 15.34 -15.35
CA VAL A 37 -2.95 13.94 -15.77
C VAL A 37 -1.46 13.72 -16.01
N LEU A 38 -0.90 12.70 -15.34
CA LEU A 38 0.44 12.18 -15.57
C LEU A 38 0.33 10.83 -16.26
N THR A 39 0.74 10.79 -17.51
CA THR A 39 0.80 9.54 -18.29
C THR A 39 2.03 8.71 -17.90
N SER A 40 2.03 7.42 -18.25
CA SER A 40 3.17 6.52 -18.05
C SER A 40 4.25 6.63 -19.16
N GLU A 41 4.40 7.83 -19.74
CA GLU A 41 5.47 8.11 -20.71
C GLU A 41 6.81 8.25 -20.00
N SER A 42 7.90 7.95 -20.72
CA SER A 42 9.24 7.81 -20.12
C SER A 42 9.74 9.06 -19.39
N GLU A 43 9.32 10.26 -19.80
CA GLU A 43 9.66 11.52 -19.13
C GLU A 43 9.00 11.69 -17.75
N ASN A 44 7.94 10.95 -17.48
CA ASN A 44 7.20 10.98 -16.21
C ASN A 44 7.56 9.82 -15.27
N ILE A 45 8.51 8.96 -15.70
CA ILE A 45 8.87 7.74 -14.97
C ILE A 45 10.31 7.80 -14.48
N HIS A 46 10.53 7.38 -13.25
CA HIS A 46 11.85 7.14 -12.67
C HIS A 46 11.82 5.88 -11.79
N ASP A 47 12.98 5.43 -11.31
CA ASP A 47 13.15 4.18 -10.56
C ASP A 47 14.00 4.36 -9.28
N LYS A 48 14.15 5.58 -8.80
CA LYS A 48 14.93 5.90 -7.59
C LYS A 48 14.23 6.96 -6.76
N PHE A 49 14.56 7.03 -5.46
CA PHE A 49 14.24 8.16 -4.61
C PHE A 49 15.45 9.06 -4.44
N SER A 50 15.32 10.35 -4.78
CA SER A 50 16.37 11.36 -4.64
C SER A 50 15.79 12.76 -4.71
N SER A 51 16.37 13.70 -3.96
CA SER A 51 16.05 15.13 -4.10
C SER A 51 16.60 15.74 -5.40
N ALA A 52 17.52 15.04 -6.09
CA ALA A 52 18.10 15.50 -7.35
C ALA A 52 17.22 15.18 -8.58
N ILE A 53 16.19 14.36 -8.46
CA ILE A 53 15.27 14.06 -9.56
C ILE A 53 14.35 15.28 -9.76
N PRO A 54 14.36 15.93 -10.94
CA PRO A 54 13.53 17.11 -11.18
C PRO A 54 12.04 16.71 -11.21
N PRO A 55 11.15 17.57 -10.69
CA PRO A 55 9.73 17.32 -10.78
C PRO A 55 9.24 17.37 -12.23
N VAL A 56 8.31 16.48 -12.56
CA VAL A 56 7.62 16.46 -13.87
C VAL A 56 6.32 17.25 -13.86
N LEU A 57 5.82 17.55 -12.67
CA LEU A 57 4.60 18.33 -12.46
C LEU A 57 4.75 19.20 -11.21
N THR A 58 4.23 20.44 -11.27
CA THR A 58 4.08 21.32 -10.11
C THR A 58 2.59 21.61 -9.89
N VAL A 59 2.13 21.42 -8.66
CA VAL A 59 0.72 21.57 -8.28
C VAL A 59 0.58 22.37 -6.99
N ARG A 60 -0.62 22.89 -6.73
CA ARG A 60 -0.98 23.48 -5.45
C ARG A 60 -1.49 22.41 -4.48
N SER A 61 -1.37 22.71 -3.20
CA SER A 61 -2.09 21.95 -2.16
C SER A 61 -3.59 21.89 -2.45
N GLY A 62 -4.18 20.70 -2.36
CA GLY A 62 -5.57 20.40 -2.70
C GLY A 62 -5.79 19.87 -4.12
N ALA A 63 -4.76 19.87 -4.97
CA ALA A 63 -4.87 19.39 -6.35
C ALA A 63 -5.19 17.90 -6.42
N VAL A 64 -6.02 17.51 -7.40
CA VAL A 64 -6.32 16.13 -7.76
C VAL A 64 -5.54 15.77 -9.02
N ILE A 65 -4.84 14.65 -8.95
CA ILE A 65 -3.96 14.14 -10.01
C ILE A 65 -4.42 12.75 -10.41
N GLU A 66 -4.62 12.55 -11.72
CA GLU A 66 -4.71 11.23 -12.31
C GLU A 66 -3.31 10.81 -12.75
N ALA A 67 -2.79 9.71 -12.21
CA ALA A 67 -1.53 9.14 -12.62
C ALA A 67 -1.75 7.77 -13.27
N HIS A 68 -1.05 7.53 -14.37
CA HIS A 68 -0.95 6.23 -15.01
C HIS A 68 0.40 5.62 -14.64
N THR A 69 0.39 4.45 -14.04
CA THR A 69 1.61 3.71 -13.65
C THR A 69 1.88 2.58 -14.62
N LEU A 70 3.15 2.25 -14.79
CA LEU A 70 3.55 0.95 -15.33
C LEU A 70 3.45 -0.10 -14.20
N GLU A 71 3.52 -1.39 -14.57
CA GLU A 71 3.72 -2.44 -13.58
C GLU A 71 5.15 -2.35 -12.99
N ALA A 72 5.43 -3.09 -11.92
CA ALA A 72 6.64 -2.99 -11.10
C ALA A 72 7.95 -2.92 -11.90
N THR A 73 8.07 -3.69 -12.99
CA THR A 73 9.30 -3.77 -13.78
C THR A 73 9.49 -2.64 -14.78
N GLY A 74 8.52 -1.72 -14.91
CA GLY A 74 8.61 -0.60 -15.84
C GLY A 74 8.47 -1.01 -17.31
N GLY A 75 7.66 -2.02 -17.60
CA GLY A 75 7.37 -2.51 -18.93
C GLY A 75 8.40 -3.52 -19.45
N GLN A 76 9.24 -4.08 -18.59
CA GLN A 76 10.13 -5.19 -18.98
C GLN A 76 9.35 -6.51 -19.15
N LEU A 77 8.18 -6.64 -18.50
CA LEU A 77 7.26 -7.77 -18.64
C LEU A 77 5.97 -7.38 -19.38
N SER A 78 5.28 -8.40 -19.88
CA SER A 78 4.00 -8.30 -20.57
C SER A 78 3.12 -9.51 -20.23
N ILE A 79 1.86 -9.50 -20.69
CA ILE A 79 0.95 -10.65 -20.52
C ILE A 79 1.49 -11.94 -21.16
N ASP A 80 2.33 -11.83 -22.21
CA ASP A 80 2.91 -12.95 -22.95
C ASP A 80 4.30 -13.35 -22.42
N SER A 81 4.80 -12.72 -21.35
CA SER A 81 6.13 -13.00 -20.81
C SER A 81 6.25 -14.40 -20.21
N THR A 82 7.45 -14.94 -20.28
CA THR A 82 7.85 -16.26 -19.83
C THR A 82 8.74 -16.18 -18.60
N VAL A 83 9.12 -17.32 -18.02
CA VAL A 83 10.08 -17.37 -16.89
C VAL A 83 11.44 -16.81 -17.31
N GLU A 84 11.86 -17.05 -18.56
CA GLU A 84 13.11 -16.53 -19.10
C GLU A 84 13.12 -14.99 -19.18
N ASP A 85 11.97 -14.39 -19.47
CA ASP A 85 11.82 -12.92 -19.45
C ASP A 85 11.91 -12.39 -18.01
N LEU A 86 11.32 -13.09 -17.01
CA LEU A 86 11.41 -12.73 -15.62
C LEU A 86 12.86 -12.85 -15.09
N ASP A 87 13.59 -13.90 -15.47
CA ASP A 87 15.01 -14.07 -15.13
C ASP A 87 15.90 -12.98 -15.77
N ALA A 88 15.43 -12.33 -16.84
CA ALA A 88 16.14 -11.27 -17.55
C ALA A 88 15.80 -9.86 -17.06
N VAL A 89 14.88 -9.70 -16.11
CA VAL A 89 14.51 -8.38 -15.55
C VAL A 89 15.72 -7.70 -14.92
N ASP A 90 15.94 -6.45 -15.32
CA ASP A 90 16.92 -5.57 -14.70
C ASP A 90 16.35 -4.98 -13.40
N PHE A 91 16.70 -5.59 -12.28
CA PHE A 91 16.26 -5.17 -10.93
C PHE A 91 16.82 -3.81 -10.50
N ASP A 92 17.85 -3.28 -11.15
CA ASP A 92 18.32 -1.92 -10.87
C ASP A 92 17.35 -0.85 -11.39
N ARG A 93 16.39 -1.24 -12.22
CA ARG A 93 15.35 -0.39 -12.83
C ARG A 93 13.96 -0.57 -12.24
N ILE A 94 13.84 -1.26 -11.13
CA ILE A 94 12.57 -1.37 -10.38
C ILE A 94 12.61 -0.47 -9.13
N HIS A 95 11.48 0.02 -8.64
CA HIS A 95 10.17 -0.03 -9.27
C HIS A 95 9.97 1.21 -10.13
N ALA A 96 9.21 1.06 -11.21
CA ALA A 96 8.84 2.22 -12.03
C ALA A 96 7.84 3.11 -11.27
N LEU A 97 8.21 4.37 -11.05
CA LEU A 97 7.40 5.36 -10.33
C LEU A 97 7.00 6.50 -11.27
N THR A 98 5.74 6.89 -11.21
CA THR A 98 5.21 8.08 -11.89
C THR A 98 5.39 9.30 -10.97
N GLY A 99 6.06 10.32 -11.47
CA GLY A 99 6.46 11.51 -10.71
C GLY A 99 7.88 11.96 -11.04
N PRO A 100 8.53 12.79 -10.18
CA PRO A 100 8.00 13.36 -8.94
C PRO A 100 7.05 14.54 -9.16
N VAL A 101 6.09 14.70 -8.26
CA VAL A 101 5.19 15.85 -8.20
C VAL A 101 5.69 16.84 -7.15
N PHE A 102 5.94 18.08 -7.56
CA PHE A 102 6.24 19.19 -6.65
C PHE A 102 4.94 19.81 -6.15
N VAL A 103 4.75 19.87 -4.83
CA VAL A 103 3.58 20.48 -4.21
C VAL A 103 3.97 21.85 -3.63
N GLU A 104 3.42 22.93 -4.20
CA GLU A 104 3.69 24.29 -3.76
C GLU A 104 3.33 24.47 -2.28
N GLY A 105 4.24 25.07 -1.51
CA GLY A 105 4.08 25.35 -0.09
C GLY A 105 4.42 24.16 0.84
N ALA A 106 4.87 23.04 0.32
CA ALA A 106 5.36 21.94 1.15
C ALA A 106 6.81 22.20 1.55
N ASP A 107 7.05 22.47 2.82
CA ASP A 107 8.38 22.73 3.39
C ASP A 107 8.87 21.58 4.28
N PRO A 108 10.20 21.41 4.44
CA PRO A 108 10.74 20.40 5.36
C PRO A 108 10.17 20.54 6.78
N GLY A 109 9.61 19.44 7.29
CA GLY A 109 8.95 19.38 8.59
C GLY A 109 7.43 19.40 8.53
N ASP A 110 6.84 19.74 7.40
CA ASP A 110 5.40 19.58 7.16
C ASP A 110 5.03 18.12 6.94
N ILE A 111 3.75 17.87 6.77
CA ILE A 111 3.19 16.58 6.38
C ILE A 111 2.51 16.74 5.03
N LEU A 112 2.84 15.87 4.07
CA LEU A 112 2.06 15.72 2.85
C LEU A 112 1.00 14.63 3.08
N ALA A 113 -0.28 15.00 2.98
CA ALA A 113 -1.40 14.08 2.98
C ALA A 113 -1.74 13.71 1.53
N VAL A 114 -1.77 12.41 1.23
CA VAL A 114 -2.14 11.87 -0.07
C VAL A 114 -3.38 11.02 0.10
N THR A 115 -4.52 11.49 -0.39
CA THR A 115 -5.78 10.76 -0.34
C THR A 115 -5.99 10.02 -1.66
N LEU A 116 -6.05 8.71 -1.59
CA LEU A 116 -6.32 7.83 -2.73
C LEU A 116 -7.83 7.87 -3.04
N LEU A 117 -8.21 8.35 -4.22
CA LEU A 117 -9.60 8.55 -4.60
C LEU A 117 -10.13 7.36 -5.42
N GLU A 118 -9.35 6.92 -6.40
CA GLU A 118 -9.69 5.79 -7.26
C GLU A 118 -8.41 5.04 -7.65
N LEU A 119 -8.52 3.69 -7.74
CA LEU A 119 -7.45 2.81 -8.20
C LEU A 119 -8.06 1.78 -9.15
N GLU A 120 -7.78 1.90 -10.43
CA GLU A 120 -8.29 1.02 -11.46
C GLU A 120 -7.14 0.26 -12.12
N PRO A 121 -7.00 -1.06 -11.87
CA PRO A 121 -5.96 -1.86 -12.50
C PRO A 121 -6.17 -1.97 -14.00
N GLY A 122 -5.08 -2.15 -14.74
CA GLY A 122 -5.10 -2.47 -16.16
C GLY A 122 -5.78 -3.81 -16.45
N ASP A 123 -5.58 -4.31 -17.66
CA ASP A 123 -6.27 -5.54 -18.11
C ASP A 123 -5.47 -6.80 -17.83
N TRP A 124 -4.27 -6.67 -17.31
CA TRP A 124 -3.37 -7.77 -17.02
C TRP A 124 -2.48 -7.49 -15.82
N GLY A 125 -1.90 -8.55 -15.26
CA GLY A 125 -0.88 -8.48 -14.22
C GLY A 125 -0.06 -9.75 -14.18
N TRP A 126 0.93 -9.79 -13.28
CA TRP A 126 1.81 -10.93 -13.13
C TRP A 126 2.19 -11.16 -11.67
N THR A 127 2.62 -12.39 -11.33
CA THR A 127 3.21 -12.76 -10.04
C THR A 127 4.39 -13.68 -10.31
N GLY A 128 5.54 -13.39 -9.71
CA GLY A 128 6.74 -14.21 -9.78
C GLY A 128 7.16 -14.77 -8.43
N VAL A 129 7.96 -15.82 -8.43
CA VAL A 129 8.68 -16.33 -7.27
C VAL A 129 10.09 -16.70 -7.67
N TRP A 130 11.05 -16.52 -6.76
CA TRP A 130 12.47 -16.79 -6.99
C TRP A 130 13.05 -17.63 -5.84
N PRO A 131 14.11 -18.45 -6.10
CA PRO A 131 14.74 -19.26 -5.06
C PRO A 131 15.32 -18.46 -3.89
N ASP A 132 15.87 -17.29 -4.20
CA ASP A 132 16.64 -16.48 -3.26
C ASP A 132 15.87 -15.20 -2.84
N PHE A 133 14.53 -15.24 -2.90
CA PHE A 133 13.69 -14.08 -2.62
C PHE A 133 12.37 -14.48 -1.96
N GLY A 134 11.77 -13.54 -1.18
CA GLY A 134 10.54 -13.78 -0.43
C GLY A 134 10.80 -14.30 0.98
N PHE A 135 9.73 -14.45 1.77
CA PHE A 135 9.82 -14.80 3.19
C PHE A 135 10.40 -16.20 3.46
N LEU A 136 10.24 -17.12 2.52
CA LEU A 136 10.75 -18.50 2.60
C LEU A 136 11.89 -18.71 1.61
N GLU A 137 12.89 -17.81 1.66
CA GLU A 137 14.12 -17.95 0.88
C GLU A 137 14.71 -19.35 0.99
N GLY A 138 15.06 -19.95 -0.16
CA GLY A 138 15.60 -21.31 -0.24
C GLY A 138 14.58 -22.44 -0.30
N ASP A 139 13.31 -22.21 -0.01
CA ASP A 139 12.26 -23.24 -0.11
C ASP A 139 11.74 -23.40 -1.54
N ILE A 140 11.93 -22.40 -2.40
CA ILE A 140 11.55 -22.40 -3.80
C ILE A 140 12.74 -22.90 -4.64
N ALA A 141 12.51 -23.96 -5.43
CA ALA A 141 13.61 -24.63 -6.15
C ALA A 141 14.05 -23.92 -7.45
N ARG A 142 13.20 -23.05 -8.00
CA ARG A 142 13.43 -22.35 -9.28
C ARG A 142 12.51 -21.15 -9.39
N THR A 143 12.88 -20.18 -10.21
CA THR A 143 12.01 -19.09 -10.64
C THR A 143 10.76 -19.65 -11.32
N ASP A 144 9.61 -19.05 -11.05
CA ASP A 144 8.35 -19.31 -11.75
C ASP A 144 7.57 -18.00 -11.95
N LEU A 145 6.78 -17.94 -13.02
CA LEU A 145 5.99 -16.76 -13.40
C LEU A 145 4.57 -17.18 -13.74
N LYS A 146 3.62 -16.37 -13.31
CA LYS A 146 2.24 -16.42 -13.80
C LYS A 146 1.85 -15.04 -14.29
N THR A 147 1.29 -14.98 -15.47
CA THR A 147 0.60 -13.81 -16.00
C THR A 147 -0.90 -14.03 -15.96
N TYR A 148 -1.66 -12.96 -15.76
CA TYR A 148 -3.12 -13.02 -15.57
C TYR A 148 -3.81 -12.00 -16.45
N ALA A 149 -4.91 -12.40 -17.11
CA ALA A 149 -5.92 -11.44 -17.53
C ALA A 149 -6.74 -11.03 -16.29
N ILE A 150 -6.93 -9.73 -16.09
CA ILE A 150 -7.74 -9.19 -15.00
C ILE A 150 -9.19 -9.10 -15.46
N ASP A 151 -10.09 -9.82 -14.79
CA ASP A 151 -11.51 -9.76 -15.04
C ASP A 151 -12.17 -8.63 -14.22
N LYS A 152 -12.21 -7.44 -14.81
CA LYS A 152 -12.83 -6.25 -14.20
C LYS A 152 -14.33 -6.44 -13.96
N ALA A 153 -15.02 -7.26 -14.77
CA ALA A 153 -16.46 -7.46 -14.63
C ALA A 153 -16.81 -8.29 -13.39
N SER A 154 -16.01 -9.32 -13.07
CA SER A 154 -16.15 -10.11 -11.85
C SER A 154 -15.29 -9.61 -10.69
N ASN A 155 -14.46 -8.60 -10.93
CA ASN A 155 -13.50 -8.05 -9.96
C ASN A 155 -12.56 -9.13 -9.39
N THR A 156 -11.99 -9.99 -10.27
CA THR A 156 -11.15 -11.11 -9.89
C THR A 156 -9.99 -11.35 -10.86
N VAL A 157 -8.96 -12.06 -10.38
CA VAL A 157 -8.01 -12.81 -11.21
C VAL A 157 -8.21 -14.31 -11.01
N GLU A 158 -8.05 -15.11 -12.06
CA GLU A 158 -8.05 -16.57 -11.94
C GLU A 158 -6.63 -17.09 -11.80
N PHE A 159 -6.25 -17.48 -10.57
CA PHE A 159 -4.92 -18.01 -10.26
C PHE A 159 -4.67 -19.40 -10.89
N ALA A 160 -5.69 -20.24 -10.89
CA ALA A 160 -5.72 -21.56 -11.50
C ALA A 160 -7.18 -21.95 -11.75
N PRO A 161 -7.46 -22.99 -12.56
CA PRO A 161 -8.84 -23.42 -12.81
C PRO A 161 -9.64 -23.61 -11.51
N GLY A 162 -10.66 -22.78 -11.33
CA GLY A 162 -11.53 -22.78 -10.15
C GLY A 162 -10.99 -22.05 -8.91
N ILE A 163 -9.82 -21.44 -8.99
CA ILE A 163 -9.26 -20.61 -7.91
C ILE A 163 -9.26 -19.15 -8.37
N ARG A 164 -10.22 -18.38 -7.87
CA ARG A 164 -10.36 -16.94 -8.15
C ARG A 164 -10.02 -16.11 -6.93
N ILE A 165 -9.24 -15.07 -7.14
CA ILE A 165 -8.81 -14.13 -6.10
C ILE A 165 -9.51 -12.79 -6.37
N PRO A 166 -10.32 -12.27 -5.40
CA PRO A 166 -10.92 -10.96 -5.52
C PRO A 166 -9.86 -9.86 -5.61
N LEU A 167 -10.07 -8.88 -6.48
CA LEU A 167 -9.19 -7.71 -6.58
C LEU A 167 -9.33 -6.82 -5.35
N ARG A 168 -8.22 -6.25 -4.96
CA ARG A 168 -8.10 -5.19 -3.95
C ARG A 168 -6.95 -4.28 -4.35
N PRO A 169 -7.19 -3.38 -5.33
CA PRO A 169 -6.12 -2.57 -5.91
C PRO A 169 -5.54 -1.57 -4.92
N PHE A 170 -4.20 -1.42 -4.95
CA PHE A 170 -3.48 -0.42 -4.18
C PHE A 170 -2.13 -0.10 -4.81
N ALA A 171 -1.44 0.95 -4.34
CA ALA A 171 -0.09 1.28 -4.76
C ALA A 171 0.90 0.74 -3.73
N GLY A 172 1.81 -0.15 -4.14
CA GLY A 172 2.85 -0.73 -3.29
C GLY A 172 3.92 0.29 -2.93
N VAL A 173 4.37 1.08 -3.90
CA VAL A 173 5.37 2.13 -3.67
C VAL A 173 4.75 3.51 -3.74
N MET A 174 4.84 4.23 -2.63
CA MET A 174 4.50 5.65 -2.52
C MET A 174 5.51 6.35 -1.60
N GLY A 175 5.95 7.56 -1.98
CA GLY A 175 6.86 8.30 -1.11
C GLY A 175 7.20 9.68 -1.62
N VAL A 176 7.82 10.45 -0.75
CA VAL A 176 8.39 11.77 -1.04
C VAL A 176 9.90 11.66 -1.23
N ALA A 177 10.55 12.68 -1.77
CA ALA A 177 12.00 12.66 -1.89
C ALA A 177 12.68 12.73 -0.49
N PRO A 178 13.71 11.91 -0.24
CA PRO A 178 14.55 12.04 0.96
C PRO A 178 15.46 13.27 0.88
N ALA A 179 15.98 13.73 2.03
CA ALA A 179 16.92 14.85 2.09
C ALA A 179 18.35 14.44 1.66
N THR A 180 18.48 13.83 0.48
CA THR A 180 19.75 13.46 -0.13
C THR A 180 19.65 13.48 -1.65
N ASP A 181 20.77 13.79 -2.31
CA ASP A 181 20.91 13.71 -3.77
C ASP A 181 21.39 12.33 -4.26
N GLU A 182 21.63 11.38 -3.35
CA GLU A 182 21.91 9.99 -3.70
C GLU A 182 20.69 9.35 -4.36
N MET A 183 20.93 8.54 -5.39
CA MET A 183 19.92 7.76 -6.09
C MET A 183 19.61 6.48 -5.31
N LEU A 184 18.65 6.56 -4.38
CA LEU A 184 18.30 5.43 -3.52
C LEU A 184 17.37 4.47 -4.23
N SER A 185 17.64 3.15 -4.08
CA SER A 185 16.73 2.10 -4.56
C SER A 185 15.34 2.27 -3.95
N THR A 186 14.30 1.96 -4.72
CA THR A 186 12.90 1.98 -4.28
C THR A 186 12.53 0.78 -3.42
N ILE A 187 13.31 -0.30 -3.49
CA ILE A 187 13.02 -1.59 -2.86
C ILE A 187 12.86 -1.50 -1.33
N PRO A 188 13.81 -1.01 -0.51
CA PRO A 188 13.58 -0.93 0.93
C PRO A 188 12.72 0.29 1.28
N PRO A 189 11.66 0.13 2.09
CA PRO A 189 10.94 1.27 2.65
C PRO A 189 11.82 2.06 3.61
N ARG A 190 11.56 3.37 3.71
CA ARG A 190 12.30 4.31 4.56
C ARG A 190 11.36 5.34 5.17
N ALA A 191 11.95 6.26 5.96
CA ALA A 191 11.18 7.35 6.57
C ALA A 191 10.40 8.20 5.57
N ASN A 192 10.87 8.32 4.32
CA ASN A 192 10.18 9.03 3.25
C ASN A 192 9.06 8.24 2.56
N GLY A 193 8.79 7.02 2.97
CA GLY A 193 7.94 6.06 2.28
C GLY A 193 8.77 5.07 1.47
N GLY A 194 8.34 4.74 0.27
CA GLY A 194 8.94 3.75 -0.61
C GLY A 194 8.05 2.51 -0.71
N ASN A 195 8.65 1.35 -0.67
CA ASN A 195 7.96 0.06 -0.75
C ASN A 195 7.17 -0.19 0.53
N LEU A 196 5.90 0.23 0.55
CA LEU A 196 5.02 0.07 1.71
C LEU A 196 4.29 -1.26 1.70
N ASP A 197 3.97 -1.74 0.52
CA ASP A 197 3.26 -2.99 0.21
C ASP A 197 2.15 -3.34 1.21
N ASP A 198 1.40 -2.29 1.59
CA ASP A 198 0.28 -2.45 2.51
C ASP A 198 -1.04 -2.50 1.74
N PRO A 199 -1.69 -3.68 1.65
CA PRO A 199 -2.96 -3.81 0.95
C PRO A 199 -4.12 -3.06 1.61
N HIS A 200 -3.91 -2.29 2.66
CA HIS A 200 -4.89 -1.38 3.23
C HIS A 200 -4.87 0.02 2.58
N LEU A 201 -3.87 0.32 1.72
CA LEU A 201 -3.74 1.60 1.02
C LEU A 201 -4.64 1.64 -0.23
N VAL A 202 -5.91 1.36 -0.05
CA VAL A 202 -6.95 1.33 -1.09
C VAL A 202 -7.64 2.68 -1.27
N ALA A 203 -8.54 2.79 -2.23
CA ALA A 203 -9.39 3.98 -2.41
C ALA A 203 -10.11 4.35 -1.10
N GLY A 204 -10.12 5.64 -0.76
CA GLY A 204 -10.62 6.20 0.50
C GLY A 204 -9.57 6.34 1.61
N THR A 205 -8.38 5.77 1.45
CA THR A 205 -7.29 5.92 2.42
C THR A 205 -6.54 7.23 2.20
N THR A 206 -6.22 7.93 3.30
CA THR A 206 -5.28 9.06 3.29
C THR A 206 -3.96 8.63 3.91
N VAL A 207 -2.87 8.75 3.16
CA VAL A 207 -1.51 8.44 3.61
C VAL A 207 -0.77 9.74 3.92
N TYR A 208 -0.11 9.79 5.06
CA TYR A 208 0.64 10.94 5.57
C TYR A 208 2.13 10.68 5.43
N PHE A 209 2.84 11.54 4.73
CA PHE A 209 4.30 11.47 4.53
C PHE A 209 4.98 12.64 5.22
N PRO A 210 6.08 12.42 5.96
CA PRO A 210 6.92 13.51 6.46
C PRO A 210 7.63 14.19 5.27
N VAL A 211 7.58 15.51 5.18
CA VAL A 211 8.26 16.26 4.13
C VAL A 211 9.71 16.51 4.54
N PHE A 212 10.67 16.17 3.67
CA PHE A 212 12.11 16.32 3.89
C PHE A 212 12.76 17.39 3.04
N VAL A 213 12.14 17.73 1.90
CA VAL A 213 12.64 18.73 0.93
C VAL A 213 11.50 19.61 0.46
N GLU A 214 11.81 20.81 -0.01
CA GLU A 214 10.84 21.74 -0.60
C GLU A 214 10.05 21.04 -1.71
N GLY A 215 8.74 21.25 -1.70
CA GLY A 215 7.82 20.65 -2.67
C GLY A 215 7.54 19.16 -2.45
N ALA A 216 8.06 18.55 -1.39
CA ALA A 216 7.92 17.12 -1.06
C ALA A 216 8.44 16.16 -2.15
N LEU A 217 8.21 16.43 -3.44
CA LEU A 217 8.60 15.60 -4.59
C LEU A 217 8.00 14.19 -4.49
N PHE A 218 6.66 14.11 -4.50
CA PHE A 218 5.91 12.87 -4.34
C PHE A 218 5.92 12.01 -5.60
N SER A 219 6.12 10.70 -5.44
CA SER A 219 6.06 9.71 -6.51
C SER A 219 5.26 8.48 -6.09
N ILE A 220 4.62 7.82 -7.07
CA ILE A 220 3.73 6.66 -6.86
C ILE A 220 3.94 5.64 -7.98
N GLY A 221 3.92 4.35 -7.65
CA GLY A 221 4.06 3.27 -8.63
C GLY A 221 3.98 1.91 -7.99
N ASP A 222 4.54 0.91 -8.65
CA ASP A 222 4.49 -0.48 -8.18
C ASP A 222 3.10 -0.86 -7.72
N THR A 223 2.18 -0.89 -8.67
CA THR A 223 0.77 -1.03 -8.38
C THR A 223 0.32 -2.48 -8.44
N HIS A 224 -0.47 -2.86 -7.46
CA HIS A 224 -0.91 -4.23 -7.24
C HIS A 224 -2.43 -4.35 -7.42
N ALA A 225 -2.86 -5.28 -8.26
CA ALA A 225 -4.29 -5.61 -8.38
C ALA A 225 -4.81 -6.34 -7.14
N VAL A 226 -3.95 -7.13 -6.49
CA VAL A 226 -4.21 -7.81 -5.21
C VAL A 226 -2.92 -8.32 -4.59
N GLN A 227 -2.87 -8.28 -3.25
CA GLN A 227 -1.79 -8.86 -2.42
C GLN A 227 -2.38 -9.38 -1.12
N GLY A 228 -1.81 -10.46 -0.60
CA GLY A 228 -2.01 -10.89 0.78
C GLY A 228 -1.08 -10.15 1.74
N LEU A 229 -1.50 -9.97 3.00
CA LEU A 229 -0.63 -9.41 4.04
C LEU A 229 0.66 -10.23 4.18
N GLY A 230 1.79 -9.54 4.23
CA GLY A 230 3.12 -10.09 4.35
C GLY A 230 3.83 -10.32 3.02
N GLU A 231 3.12 -10.26 1.88
CA GLU A 231 3.68 -10.48 0.53
C GLU A 231 4.70 -11.64 0.48
N VAL A 232 4.31 -12.77 1.07
CA VAL A 232 5.24 -13.85 1.47
C VAL A 232 6.06 -14.47 0.31
N GLY A 233 5.61 -14.29 -0.93
CA GLY A 233 6.33 -14.73 -2.13
C GLY A 233 7.31 -13.68 -2.66
N GLY A 234 7.24 -12.44 -2.17
CA GLY A 234 8.04 -11.30 -2.65
C GLY A 234 7.50 -10.67 -3.92
N SER A 235 6.27 -11.00 -4.32
CA SER A 235 5.51 -10.30 -5.36
C SER A 235 4.00 -10.51 -5.18
N ALA A 236 3.25 -9.49 -5.52
CA ALA A 236 1.79 -9.48 -5.59
C ALA A 236 1.27 -9.90 -6.98
N VAL A 237 0.04 -9.57 -7.33
CA VAL A 237 -0.39 -9.43 -8.73
C VAL A 237 -0.05 -8.00 -9.15
N ALA A 238 1.20 -7.79 -9.59
CA ALA A 238 1.68 -6.52 -10.11
C ALA A 238 0.98 -6.20 -11.44
N ALA A 239 0.45 -5.00 -11.57
CA ALA A 239 -0.36 -4.59 -12.73
C ALA A 239 -0.18 -3.09 -13.00
N PRO A 240 -0.19 -2.61 -14.25
CA PRO A 240 -0.32 -1.19 -14.53
C PRO A 240 -1.66 -0.67 -13.99
N MET A 241 -1.73 0.61 -13.62
CA MET A 241 -2.92 1.15 -12.96
C MET A 241 -3.17 2.61 -13.34
N ARG A 242 -4.45 2.99 -13.37
CA ARG A 242 -4.90 4.37 -13.30
C ARG A 242 -5.25 4.69 -11.86
N ILE A 243 -4.66 5.75 -11.32
CA ILE A 243 -4.83 6.17 -9.93
C ILE A 243 -5.27 7.63 -9.92
N GLU A 244 -6.35 7.93 -9.22
CA GLU A 244 -6.68 9.30 -8.85
C GLU A 244 -6.35 9.54 -7.40
N TYR A 245 -5.59 10.58 -7.11
CA TYR A 245 -5.23 10.96 -5.75
C TYR A 245 -5.21 12.47 -5.57
N ARG A 246 -5.46 12.92 -4.33
CA ARG A 246 -5.35 14.32 -3.92
C ARG A 246 -4.13 14.49 -3.04
N VAL A 247 -3.40 15.59 -3.23
CA VAL A 247 -2.28 15.99 -2.38
C VAL A 247 -2.65 17.23 -1.57
N GLU A 248 -2.36 17.23 -0.26
CA GLU A 248 -2.64 18.35 0.64
C GLU A 248 -1.45 18.56 1.58
N VAL A 249 -0.99 19.80 1.71
CA VAL A 249 0.06 20.17 2.68
C VAL A 249 -0.59 20.47 4.02
N LEU A 250 -0.15 19.81 5.06
CA LEU A 250 -0.61 20.00 6.44
C LEU A 250 0.49 20.73 7.23
N GLU A 251 0.42 22.08 7.18
CA GLU A 251 1.36 22.93 7.90
C GLU A 251 1.18 22.89 9.41
N GLY A 252 2.28 23.02 10.15
CA GLY A 252 2.28 23.15 11.61
C GLY A 252 1.73 21.93 12.38
N ARG A 253 1.55 20.80 11.72
CA ARG A 253 1.23 19.54 12.37
C ARG A 253 2.46 19.00 13.08
N ARG A 254 2.23 18.18 14.12
CA ARG A 254 3.33 17.45 14.76
C ARG A 254 4.02 16.56 13.72
N PRO A 255 5.34 16.67 13.54
CA PRO A 255 6.06 15.81 12.61
C PRO A 255 5.87 14.33 12.94
N ILE A 256 5.71 13.53 11.88
CA ILE A 256 5.67 12.07 11.97
C ILE A 256 7.03 11.50 11.53
N PRO A 257 7.51 10.43 12.16
CA PRO A 257 8.84 9.89 11.85
C PRO A 257 8.89 9.01 10.60
N GLU A 258 7.78 8.39 10.25
CA GLU A 258 7.58 7.50 9.11
C GLU A 258 6.13 7.64 8.61
N PRO A 259 5.78 7.16 7.41
CA PRO A 259 4.41 7.22 6.92
C PRO A 259 3.40 6.66 7.91
N GLN A 260 2.23 7.29 7.96
CA GLN A 260 1.07 6.87 8.72
C GLN A 260 -0.12 6.96 7.79
N TYR A 261 -1.23 6.30 8.11
CA TYR A 261 -2.42 6.44 7.27
C TYR A 261 -3.72 6.36 8.07
N GLU A 262 -4.76 6.85 7.46
CA GLU A 262 -6.11 6.87 8.02
C GLU A 262 -7.11 6.36 6.99
N THR A 263 -8.04 5.54 7.47
CA THR A 263 -9.21 5.07 6.73
C THR A 263 -10.47 5.55 7.46
N ASP A 264 -11.64 5.33 6.89
CA ASP A 264 -12.91 5.61 7.58
C ASP A 264 -13.07 4.83 8.90
N ALA A 265 -12.31 3.75 9.11
CA ALA A 265 -12.47 2.83 10.22
C ALA A 265 -11.38 2.95 11.29
N TYR A 266 -10.16 3.34 10.93
CA TYR A 266 -9.02 3.35 11.85
C TYR A 266 -7.87 4.24 11.36
N TYR A 267 -7.00 4.60 12.32
CA TYR A 267 -5.69 5.20 12.08
C TYR A 267 -4.59 4.15 12.24
N ALA A 268 -3.57 4.19 11.40
CA ALA A 268 -2.45 3.25 11.42
C ALA A 268 -1.10 3.95 11.39
N THR A 269 -0.14 3.38 12.08
CA THR A 269 1.27 3.78 12.05
C THR A 269 2.11 2.66 11.48
N THR A 270 3.06 2.98 10.61
CA THR A 270 4.00 2.02 10.06
C THR A 270 5.29 1.96 10.86
N GLY A 271 6.07 0.92 10.66
CA GLY A 271 7.41 0.78 11.25
C GLY A 271 8.28 -0.10 10.37
N PHE A 272 9.39 0.46 9.89
CA PHE A 272 10.36 -0.24 9.03
C PHE A 272 11.60 -0.59 9.83
N ALA A 273 12.01 -1.84 9.81
CA ALA A 273 13.19 -2.34 10.52
C ALA A 273 13.67 -3.66 9.91
N PRO A 274 14.94 -4.06 10.16
CA PRO A 274 15.48 -5.32 9.65
C PRO A 274 14.77 -6.58 10.18
N THR A 275 14.01 -6.49 11.26
CA THR A 275 13.28 -7.63 11.83
C THR A 275 11.83 -7.26 12.12
N ILE A 276 10.93 -8.25 12.02
CA ILE A 276 9.50 -8.09 12.34
C ILE A 276 9.31 -7.58 13.78
N ASP A 277 10.08 -8.10 14.76
CA ASP A 277 9.96 -7.67 16.17
C ASP A 277 10.34 -6.19 16.35
N GLU A 278 11.40 -5.73 15.70
CA GLU A 278 11.81 -4.32 15.74
C GLU A 278 10.81 -3.41 15.03
N ALA A 279 10.32 -3.82 13.84
CA ALA A 279 9.30 -3.09 13.10
C ALA A 279 8.00 -2.95 13.91
N ALA A 280 7.51 -4.05 14.49
CA ALA A 280 6.32 -4.07 15.33
C ALA A 280 6.47 -3.17 16.56
N ARG A 281 7.63 -3.20 17.25
CA ARG A 281 7.93 -2.31 18.38
C ARG A 281 7.96 -0.84 17.96
N LYS A 282 8.48 -0.54 16.80
CA LYS A 282 8.59 0.80 16.25
C LYS A 282 7.21 1.36 15.92
N ALA A 283 6.41 0.61 15.13
CA ALA A 283 5.03 0.97 14.83
C ALA A 283 4.19 1.19 16.10
N THR A 284 4.32 0.28 17.09
CA THR A 284 3.62 0.42 18.37
C THR A 284 4.00 1.70 19.09
N ARG A 285 5.31 2.06 19.15
CA ARG A 285 5.73 3.32 19.80
C ARG A 285 5.12 4.53 19.12
N TYR A 286 5.06 4.55 17.78
CA TYR A 286 4.45 5.64 17.03
C TYR A 286 2.93 5.72 17.28
N MET A 287 2.24 4.58 17.42
CA MET A 287 0.84 4.55 17.80
C MET A 287 0.63 5.12 19.21
N LEU A 288 1.47 4.76 20.18
CA LEU A 288 1.40 5.34 21.53
C LEU A 288 1.63 6.85 21.49
N ASP A 289 2.60 7.34 20.71
CA ASP A 289 2.86 8.77 20.53
C ASP A 289 1.67 9.49 19.89
N HIS A 290 0.99 8.85 18.95
CA HIS A 290 -0.24 9.37 18.34
C HIS A 290 -1.39 9.45 19.37
N ILE A 291 -1.62 8.39 20.14
CA ILE A 291 -2.67 8.32 21.16
C ILE A 291 -2.44 9.38 22.23
N GLU A 292 -1.22 9.49 22.79
CA GLU A 292 -0.86 10.50 23.77
C GLU A 292 -1.16 11.92 23.25
N ALA A 293 -0.75 12.21 22.02
CA ALA A 293 -0.92 13.54 21.43
C ALA A 293 -2.38 13.86 21.07
N THR A 294 -3.15 12.86 20.66
CA THR A 294 -4.53 13.05 20.17
C THR A 294 -5.53 13.13 21.31
N TYR A 295 -5.31 12.35 22.39
CA TYR A 295 -6.28 12.17 23.46
C TYR A 295 -5.80 12.70 24.82
N ASP A 296 -4.63 13.33 24.88
CA ASP A 296 -4.01 13.84 26.13
C ASP A 296 -3.92 12.76 27.22
N MET A 297 -3.53 11.55 26.79
CA MET A 297 -3.41 10.38 27.68
C MET A 297 -1.99 10.23 28.20
N SER A 298 -1.85 9.58 29.39
CA SER A 298 -0.56 9.13 29.86
C SER A 298 -0.03 7.97 29.00
N ARG A 299 1.30 7.79 28.93
CA ARG A 299 1.92 6.65 28.24
C ARG A 299 1.37 5.29 28.72
N SER A 300 1.08 5.19 30.02
CA SER A 300 0.51 3.96 30.59
C SER A 300 -0.91 3.71 30.10
N ASP A 301 -1.75 4.75 30.06
CA ASP A 301 -3.13 4.63 29.56
C ASP A 301 -3.13 4.35 28.06
N ALA A 302 -2.30 5.04 27.27
CA ALA A 302 -2.12 4.78 25.85
C ALA A 302 -1.68 3.33 25.59
N THR A 303 -0.77 2.78 26.42
CA THR A 303 -0.33 1.39 26.30
C THR A 303 -1.47 0.41 26.60
N MET A 304 -2.26 0.66 27.63
CA MET A 304 -3.42 -0.18 27.96
C MET A 304 -4.48 -0.10 26.85
N LEU A 305 -4.77 1.10 26.33
CA LEU A 305 -5.71 1.27 25.23
C LEU A 305 -5.23 0.54 23.96
N CYS A 306 -3.96 0.71 23.61
CA CYS A 306 -3.38 0.01 22.46
C CYS A 306 -3.48 -1.51 22.62
N SER A 307 -3.25 -2.05 23.81
CA SER A 307 -3.40 -3.49 24.08
C SER A 307 -4.84 -4.00 23.92
N LEU A 308 -5.83 -3.16 24.07
CA LEU A 308 -7.25 -3.53 23.98
C LEU A 308 -7.87 -3.30 22.60
N ALA A 309 -7.34 -2.35 21.83
CA ALA A 309 -8.00 -1.83 20.63
C ALA A 309 -7.11 -1.74 19.38
N CYS A 310 -5.79 -1.93 19.48
CA CYS A 310 -4.91 -1.90 18.32
C CYS A 310 -4.56 -3.31 17.85
N ASP A 311 -4.55 -3.51 16.53
CA ASP A 311 -4.05 -4.71 15.88
C ASP A 311 -2.62 -4.50 15.38
N LEU A 312 -1.78 -5.52 15.52
CA LEU A 312 -0.48 -5.58 14.82
C LEU A 312 -0.65 -6.41 13.56
N ARG A 313 -0.20 -5.85 12.43
CA ARG A 313 -0.24 -6.51 11.12
C ARG A 313 1.10 -6.39 10.45
N ILE A 314 1.39 -7.33 9.56
CA ILE A 314 2.61 -7.34 8.75
C ILE A 314 2.17 -7.05 7.32
N ALA A 315 2.53 -5.89 6.79
CA ALA A 315 2.20 -5.49 5.43
C ALA A 315 3.05 -6.28 4.43
N GLU A 316 4.38 -6.27 4.67
CA GLU A 316 5.40 -6.90 3.85
C GLU A 316 6.46 -7.56 4.72
N VAL A 317 7.02 -8.69 4.26
CA VAL A 317 8.23 -9.30 4.82
C VAL A 317 9.26 -9.44 3.72
N TYR A 318 10.29 -8.64 3.79
CA TYR A 318 11.37 -8.59 2.82
C TYR A 318 12.60 -9.35 3.36
N PRO A 319 13.31 -10.15 2.55
CA PRO A 319 14.62 -10.67 2.95
C PRO A 319 15.61 -9.50 3.09
N SER A 320 16.33 -9.49 4.21
CA SER A 320 17.31 -8.45 4.58
C SER A 320 18.66 -8.65 3.87
#